data_85f2f392c5945b9aa6ba5d39271715bf
#
_entry.id   85f2f392c5945b9aa6ba5d39271715bf
#
_cell.length_a   1.000
_cell.length_b   1.000
_cell.length_c   1.000
_cell.angle_alpha   90.00
_cell.angle_beta   90.00
_cell.angle_gamma   90.00
#
_symmetry.space_group_name_H-M   'P 1'
#
loop_
_entity.id
_entity.type
_entity.pdbx_description
1 polymer ?
#
loop_
_entity_poly.entity_id
_entity_poly.type
_entity_poly.pdbx_seq_one_letter_code
_entity_poly.pdbx_strand_id
1 'polypeptide(L)'
;MSLLTRHVLTTSPRTFLTVCVAFVVVSSVGPGAVGGVPRAGAAAATGVVYVDANQNQVRNAGEMPLPGVRVSNGREVAVTDANGKYSLPVDEDTIVFVIKPAGYRTVQDEDHLSRFYYIHKPNGSPKLDFPGVEPTGPLPATIDFALYPSEESSVFDVIFFGDPQPRDQKEIDYIAHDVVEDLVGVKAAFGVTLGDILFDDLSLFDSLNRTIGKIGVPWYNVIGNHDINFAAEEDELSDETYERVYGPAYYSFDYGAVHFLMIDDIHWLREGEKKLYRSGLSEEQLTFIENDLKHVPQDRLVVAMMHIPLVKSNAWLEPRREKLLRLMESREHCISLAGHTHHHEHVMMKESDGWKGAQPHHHMINVTVCGAWWSGKPDEYGIPHSMCADGTPNGYTIMHFDGTKYLLDYRAARRGADEQIRITAPEVVAPAESAALEFRANVFNAFPDAVVEWRIGAGAWRPMTKTENETDPVFQALFNEEQPLLPDNLPWRKLAKPMVCPHLWKASLTDSLESGGFVIEVQATNPNGQVLKGERLFQVE
;
A
#
# COMPACT_ATOMS: atom_id res chain seq x y z
N MET A 1 50.67 -22.50 30.88
CA MET A 1 51.83 -22.97 30.12
C MET A 1 51.62 -22.38 28.72
N SER A 2 52.18 -21.18 28.40
CA SER A 2 53.57 -20.90 27.94
C SER A 2 53.88 -21.63 26.67
N LEU A 3 54.13 -20.98 25.57
CA LEU A 3 55.18 -20.09 25.02
C LEU A 3 54.80 -19.71 23.60
N LEU A 4 54.70 -18.49 23.09
CA LEU A 4 55.75 -17.54 22.66
C LEU A 4 56.85 -18.12 21.72
N THR A 5 56.92 -17.56 20.50
CA THR A 5 58.11 -17.05 19.77
C THR A 5 57.70 -16.58 18.37
N ARG A 6 57.78 -15.34 18.00
CA ARG A 6 58.84 -14.35 17.61
C ARG A 6 59.51 -14.59 16.25
N HIS A 7 59.26 -13.62 15.34
CA HIS A 7 60.13 -12.92 14.41
C HIS A 7 60.98 -13.67 13.38
N VAL A 8 60.90 -13.20 12.11
CA VAL A 8 62.07 -12.59 11.40
C VAL A 8 61.59 -11.75 10.23
N LEU A 9 62.07 -10.51 10.16
CA LEU A 9 62.07 -9.59 9.02
C LEU A 9 63.18 -9.97 8.02
N THR A 10 62.90 -9.85 6.70
CA THR A 10 63.99 -9.60 5.73
C THR A 10 63.56 -8.60 4.68
N THR A 11 64.48 -7.72 4.40
CA THR A 11 64.43 -6.52 3.57
C THR A 11 64.72 -6.80 2.10
N SER A 12 63.98 -6.14 1.20
CA SER A 12 64.35 -5.40 -0.05
C SER A 12 65.33 -6.03 -1.09
N PRO A 13 65.20 -5.76 -2.42
CA PRO A 13 65.55 -4.45 -2.95
C PRO A 13 64.62 -3.88 -4.07
N ARG A 14 64.74 -2.57 -4.25
CA ARG A 14 64.15 -1.70 -5.26
C ARG A 14 64.61 -2.02 -6.67
N THR A 15 63.71 -2.04 -7.63
CA THR A 15 64.01 -1.91 -9.06
C THR A 15 63.28 -0.69 -9.61
N PHE A 16 64.03 0.26 -10.14
CA PHE A 16 63.52 1.42 -10.86
C PHE A 16 62.95 0.97 -12.21
N LEU A 17 61.73 1.38 -12.52
CA LEU A 17 61.19 1.28 -13.88
C LEU A 17 60.81 2.68 -14.36
N THR A 18 61.44 3.07 -15.45
CA THR A 18 61.28 4.34 -16.15
C THR A 18 59.90 4.41 -16.78
N VAL A 19 59.08 5.40 -16.43
CA VAL A 19 57.79 5.66 -17.04
C VAL A 19 57.97 6.63 -18.21
N CYS A 20 57.73 6.15 -19.42
CA CYS A 20 57.53 7.00 -20.59
C CYS A 20 56.12 7.59 -20.56
N VAL A 21 56.02 8.91 -20.44
CA VAL A 21 54.75 9.65 -20.54
C VAL A 21 54.45 9.87 -22.03
N ALA A 22 53.42 9.19 -22.52
CA ALA A 22 52.80 9.49 -23.80
C ALA A 22 51.68 10.50 -23.59
N PHE A 23 51.78 11.69 -24.12
CA PHE A 23 50.70 12.67 -24.18
C PHE A 23 49.63 12.19 -25.16
N VAL A 24 48.43 11.83 -24.64
CA VAL A 24 47.24 11.68 -25.46
C VAL A 24 46.47 13.00 -25.41
N VAL A 25 46.35 13.66 -26.54
CA VAL A 25 45.50 14.83 -26.73
C VAL A 25 44.05 14.33 -26.72
N VAL A 26 43.30 14.57 -25.63
CA VAL A 26 41.89 14.34 -25.57
C VAL A 26 41.19 15.59 -26.13
N SER A 27 40.64 15.47 -27.32
CA SER A 27 39.71 16.45 -27.88
C SER A 27 38.41 16.42 -27.09
N SER A 28 38.04 17.51 -26.43
CA SER A 28 36.76 17.69 -25.74
C SER A 28 35.61 17.70 -26.75
N VAL A 29 34.88 16.60 -26.82
CA VAL A 29 33.54 16.55 -27.43
C VAL A 29 32.56 16.97 -26.33
N GLY A 30 31.83 18.06 -26.55
CA GLY A 30 30.80 18.56 -25.66
C GLY A 30 29.67 17.57 -25.49
N PRO A 31 28.83 17.70 -24.44
CA PRO A 31 27.73 16.78 -24.19
C PRO A 31 26.68 16.92 -25.29
N GLY A 32 26.69 16.00 -26.24
CA GLY A 32 25.62 15.79 -27.19
C GLY A 32 24.42 15.22 -26.44
N ALA A 33 23.28 15.83 -26.62
CA ALA A 33 21.99 15.30 -26.18
C ALA A 33 21.88 13.83 -26.64
N VAL A 34 21.74 12.91 -25.68
CA VAL A 34 21.40 11.52 -25.97
C VAL A 34 19.91 11.52 -26.33
N GLY A 35 19.62 11.85 -27.57
CA GLY A 35 18.36 11.49 -28.21
C GLY A 35 18.35 9.98 -28.36
N GLY A 36 17.43 9.30 -27.72
CA GLY A 36 17.23 7.88 -27.90
C GLY A 36 17.05 7.60 -29.40
N VAL A 37 17.90 6.72 -29.95
CA VAL A 37 17.78 6.25 -31.32
C VAL A 37 16.45 5.51 -31.41
N PRO A 38 15.51 5.88 -32.32
CA PRO A 38 14.29 5.12 -32.51
C PRO A 38 14.68 3.69 -32.92
N ARG A 39 14.24 2.71 -32.19
CA ARG A 39 14.37 1.30 -32.56
C ARG A 39 13.60 1.13 -33.88
N ALA A 40 14.29 0.95 -34.98
CA ALA A 40 13.66 0.79 -36.29
C ALA A 40 12.83 -0.49 -36.29
N GLY A 41 11.49 -0.34 -36.35
CA GLY A 41 10.57 -1.44 -36.55
C GLY A 41 9.61 -1.76 -35.40
N ALA A 42 9.55 -0.99 -34.31
CA ALA A 42 8.54 -1.20 -33.29
C ALA A 42 7.13 -0.98 -33.87
N ALA A 43 6.20 -1.91 -33.63
CA ALA A 43 4.80 -1.74 -33.94
C ALA A 43 4.23 -0.56 -33.15
N ALA A 44 3.20 0.10 -33.65
CA ALA A 44 2.54 1.20 -32.96
C ALA A 44 1.08 0.84 -32.68
N ALA A 45 0.70 0.84 -31.40
CA ALA A 45 -0.69 0.86 -31.01
C ALA A 45 -1.29 2.22 -31.32
N THR A 46 -2.39 2.23 -32.07
CA THR A 46 -3.13 3.45 -32.39
C THR A 46 -4.59 3.25 -32.05
N GLY A 47 -5.28 4.31 -31.67
CA GLY A 47 -6.71 4.24 -31.34
C GLY A 47 -7.30 5.59 -31.05
N VAL A 48 -8.53 5.58 -30.59
CA VAL A 48 -9.30 6.76 -30.21
C VAL A 48 -9.85 6.60 -28.82
N VAL A 49 -9.69 7.62 -27.98
CA VAL A 49 -10.46 7.74 -26.74
C VAL A 49 -11.74 8.51 -27.06
N TYR A 50 -12.88 8.00 -26.63
CA TYR A 50 -14.19 8.55 -27.01
C TYR A 50 -15.21 8.45 -25.87
N VAL A 51 -16.25 9.29 -25.94
CA VAL A 51 -17.44 9.18 -25.08
C VAL A 51 -18.35 8.12 -25.65
N ASP A 52 -18.49 6.99 -24.98
CA ASP A 52 -19.45 5.95 -25.32
C ASP A 52 -20.82 6.32 -24.73
N ALA A 53 -21.65 6.98 -25.53
CA ALA A 53 -22.92 7.52 -25.05
C ALA A 53 -23.99 6.46 -24.81
N ASN A 54 -23.92 5.33 -25.51
CA ASN A 54 -24.88 4.23 -25.36
C ASN A 54 -24.38 3.05 -24.53
N GLN A 55 -23.14 3.13 -24.04
CA GLN A 55 -22.48 2.17 -23.13
C GLN A 55 -22.38 0.75 -23.73
N ASN A 56 -22.16 0.63 -25.02
CA ASN A 56 -22.03 -0.64 -25.72
C ASN A 56 -20.57 -1.04 -26.01
N GLN A 57 -19.60 -0.24 -25.59
CA GLN A 57 -18.15 -0.45 -25.75
C GLN A 57 -17.68 -0.53 -27.21
N VAL A 58 -18.52 -0.10 -28.13
CA VAL A 58 -18.21 -0.04 -29.57
C VAL A 58 -18.35 1.41 -30.03
N ARG A 59 -17.32 1.94 -30.66
CA ARG A 59 -17.34 3.30 -31.15
C ARG A 59 -18.34 3.43 -32.31
N ASN A 60 -19.43 4.13 -32.06
CA ASN A 60 -20.50 4.36 -33.05
C ASN A 60 -20.37 5.71 -33.77
N ALA A 61 -21.00 5.82 -34.92
CA ALA A 61 -21.06 7.09 -35.65
C ALA A 61 -21.79 8.15 -34.81
N GLY A 62 -21.14 9.30 -34.58
CA GLY A 62 -21.69 10.42 -33.79
C GLY A 62 -21.20 10.46 -32.36
N GLU A 63 -20.49 9.44 -31.86
CA GLU A 63 -19.84 9.49 -30.57
C GLU A 63 -18.64 10.42 -30.59
N MET A 64 -18.54 11.26 -29.53
CA MET A 64 -17.54 12.33 -29.49
C MET A 64 -16.17 11.80 -29.14
N PRO A 65 -15.13 12.09 -29.92
CA PRO A 65 -13.76 11.83 -29.50
C PRO A 65 -13.38 12.73 -28.32
N LEU A 66 -12.51 12.23 -27.43
CA LEU A 66 -12.02 12.96 -26.29
C LEU A 66 -10.58 13.43 -26.52
N PRO A 67 -10.34 14.72 -26.77
CA PRO A 67 -9.01 15.30 -26.83
C PRO A 67 -8.43 15.50 -25.41
N GLY A 68 -7.09 15.51 -25.31
CA GLY A 68 -6.40 15.82 -24.07
C GLY A 68 -6.37 14.69 -23.05
N VAL A 69 -6.79 13.48 -23.42
CA VAL A 69 -6.73 12.30 -22.53
C VAL A 69 -5.36 11.63 -22.65
N ARG A 70 -4.79 11.27 -21.54
CA ARG A 70 -3.51 10.53 -21.47
C ARG A 70 -3.73 9.04 -21.73
N VAL A 71 -2.86 8.45 -22.54
CA VAL A 71 -2.78 7.00 -22.79
C VAL A 71 -1.33 6.59 -22.64
N SER A 72 -1.06 5.46 -22.01
CA SER A 72 0.29 4.96 -21.76
C SER A 72 0.48 3.53 -22.27
N ASN A 73 1.74 3.17 -22.53
CA ASN A 73 2.21 1.82 -22.77
C ASN A 73 3.05 1.28 -21.60
N GLY A 74 2.90 1.87 -20.40
CA GLY A 74 3.71 1.54 -19.22
C GLY A 74 5.03 2.33 -19.14
N ARG A 75 5.38 3.14 -20.15
CA ARG A 75 6.62 3.93 -20.18
C ARG A 75 6.37 5.33 -20.73
N GLU A 76 5.95 5.42 -22.00
CA GLU A 76 5.56 6.67 -22.64
C GLU A 76 4.11 7.03 -22.31
N VAL A 77 3.84 8.33 -22.25
CA VAL A 77 2.50 8.89 -22.11
C VAL A 77 2.19 9.76 -23.33
N ALA A 78 1.23 9.33 -24.13
CA ALA A 78 0.68 10.10 -25.23
C ALA A 78 -0.58 10.85 -24.78
N VAL A 79 -0.77 12.06 -25.32
CA VAL A 79 -1.99 12.85 -25.11
C VAL A 79 -2.79 12.83 -26.40
N THR A 80 -4.10 12.52 -26.33
CA THR A 80 -4.97 12.45 -27.50
C THR A 80 -5.09 13.80 -28.20
N ASP A 81 -5.08 13.77 -29.54
CA ASP A 81 -5.27 14.93 -30.40
C ASP A 81 -6.73 15.45 -30.41
N ALA A 82 -7.01 16.48 -31.21
CA ALA A 82 -8.35 17.05 -31.37
C ALA A 82 -9.42 16.04 -31.85
N ASN A 83 -9.01 14.91 -32.41
CA ASN A 83 -9.88 13.83 -32.86
C ASN A 83 -9.88 12.64 -31.89
N GLY A 84 -9.34 12.82 -30.65
CA GLY A 84 -9.23 11.76 -29.67
C GLY A 84 -8.18 10.71 -29.98
N LYS A 85 -7.33 10.89 -30.99
CA LYS A 85 -6.37 9.89 -31.46
C LYS A 85 -5.08 9.92 -30.67
N TYR A 86 -4.52 8.72 -30.46
CA TYR A 86 -3.19 8.53 -29.89
C TYR A 86 -2.37 7.53 -30.69
N SER A 87 -1.06 7.51 -30.48
CA SER A 87 -0.14 6.52 -31.01
C SER A 87 1.00 6.30 -30.02
N LEU A 88 1.29 5.04 -29.71
CA LEU A 88 2.34 4.61 -28.77
C LEU A 88 3.12 3.43 -29.37
N PRO A 89 4.44 3.37 -29.22
CA PRO A 89 5.20 2.17 -29.59
C PRO A 89 4.79 1.00 -28.69
N VAL A 90 4.79 -0.21 -29.26
CA VAL A 90 4.52 -1.45 -28.52
C VAL A 90 5.51 -2.54 -28.93
N ASP A 91 5.89 -3.33 -27.97
CA ASP A 91 6.65 -4.57 -28.13
C ASP A 91 5.70 -5.77 -28.06
N GLU A 92 6.21 -7.00 -28.10
CA GLU A 92 5.39 -8.24 -28.02
C GLU A 92 4.81 -8.51 -26.61
N ASP A 93 5.20 -7.71 -25.64
CA ASP A 93 4.68 -7.72 -24.28
C ASP A 93 4.45 -6.28 -23.81
N THR A 94 3.25 -5.78 -24.03
CA THR A 94 2.91 -4.39 -23.72
C THR A 94 1.45 -4.27 -23.31
N ILE A 95 1.18 -3.64 -22.20
CA ILE A 95 -0.17 -3.24 -21.81
C ILE A 95 -0.36 -1.77 -22.14
N VAL A 96 -1.32 -1.48 -23.03
CA VAL A 96 -1.72 -0.12 -23.37
C VAL A 96 -2.95 0.24 -22.54
N PHE A 97 -2.91 1.36 -21.84
CA PHE A 97 -4.00 1.75 -20.95
C PHE A 97 -4.31 3.25 -21.01
N VAL A 98 -5.59 3.57 -20.84
CA VAL A 98 -6.02 4.96 -20.71
C VAL A 98 -5.86 5.40 -19.25
N ILE A 99 -5.19 6.54 -19.03
CA ILE A 99 -5.15 7.21 -17.74
C ILE A 99 -6.45 7.98 -17.58
N LYS A 100 -7.40 7.40 -16.84
CA LYS A 100 -8.76 7.92 -16.67
C LYS A 100 -8.70 9.38 -16.20
N PRO A 101 -9.22 10.33 -16.99
CA PRO A 101 -9.31 11.73 -16.54
C PRO A 101 -10.43 11.93 -15.53
N ALA A 102 -10.34 12.98 -14.71
CA ALA A 102 -11.44 13.41 -13.86
C ALA A 102 -12.70 13.73 -14.68
N GLY A 103 -13.87 13.50 -14.10
CA GLY A 103 -15.18 13.69 -14.75
C GLY A 103 -15.61 12.54 -15.67
N TYR A 104 -14.87 11.42 -15.67
CA TYR A 104 -15.20 10.22 -16.44
C TYR A 104 -15.02 8.97 -15.58
N ARG A 105 -15.70 7.90 -15.97
CA ARG A 105 -15.46 6.53 -15.48
C ARG A 105 -15.11 5.61 -16.63
N THR A 106 -14.39 4.54 -16.33
CA THR A 106 -14.06 3.46 -17.26
C THR A 106 -15.17 2.43 -17.33
N VAL A 107 -15.08 1.52 -18.29
CA VAL A 107 -15.86 0.29 -18.29
C VAL A 107 -15.55 -0.51 -17.02
N GLN A 108 -16.57 -1.16 -16.48
CA GLN A 108 -16.43 -2.08 -15.34
C GLN A 108 -17.02 -3.43 -15.71
N ASP A 109 -16.47 -4.49 -15.16
CA ASP A 109 -17.07 -5.82 -15.23
C ASP A 109 -18.12 -6.04 -14.12
N GLU A 110 -18.61 -7.28 -14.00
CA GLU A 110 -19.63 -7.68 -13.04
C GLU A 110 -19.17 -7.63 -11.57
N ASP A 111 -17.87 -7.66 -11.33
CA ASP A 111 -17.25 -7.55 -10.01
C ASP A 111 -16.73 -6.13 -9.71
N HIS A 112 -17.15 -5.14 -10.52
CA HIS A 112 -16.76 -3.72 -10.43
C HIS A 112 -15.28 -3.44 -10.67
N LEU A 113 -14.54 -4.38 -11.26
CA LEU A 113 -13.16 -4.13 -11.68
C LEU A 113 -13.12 -3.23 -12.91
N SER A 114 -12.28 -2.21 -12.87
CA SER A 114 -12.14 -1.24 -13.98
C SER A 114 -11.39 -1.84 -15.16
N ARG A 115 -12.00 -1.78 -16.36
CA ARG A 115 -11.42 -2.27 -17.62
C ARG A 115 -10.98 -1.07 -18.47
N PHE A 116 -9.73 -0.64 -18.29
CA PHE A 116 -9.17 0.58 -18.89
C PHE A 116 -7.92 0.30 -19.74
N TYR A 117 -7.66 -0.96 -20.07
CA TYR A 117 -6.43 -1.42 -20.71
C TYR A 117 -6.68 -2.41 -21.84
N TYR A 118 -5.65 -2.61 -22.65
CA TYR A 118 -5.53 -3.66 -23.65
C TYR A 118 -4.16 -4.33 -23.53
N ILE A 119 -4.14 -5.65 -23.40
CA ILE A 119 -2.90 -6.43 -23.31
C ILE A 119 -2.50 -6.87 -24.71
N HIS A 120 -1.30 -6.51 -25.17
CA HIS A 120 -0.68 -7.00 -26.38
C HIS A 120 0.41 -8.01 -26.03
N LYS A 121 0.06 -9.28 -26.05
CA LYS A 121 0.95 -10.42 -25.81
C LYS A 121 0.62 -11.50 -26.83
N PRO A 122 1.12 -11.36 -28.09
CA PRO A 122 0.67 -12.20 -29.22
C PRO A 122 0.78 -13.69 -28.97
N ASN A 123 1.81 -14.13 -28.27
CA ASN A 123 2.10 -15.51 -27.98
C ASN A 123 1.57 -15.99 -26.61
N GLY A 124 0.96 -15.08 -25.83
CA GLY A 124 0.53 -15.33 -24.46
C GLY A 124 1.68 -15.48 -23.48
N SER A 125 1.34 -15.66 -22.22
CA SER A 125 2.29 -15.91 -21.13
C SER A 125 2.96 -17.28 -21.26
N PRO A 126 4.19 -17.46 -20.74
CA PRO A 126 4.78 -18.79 -20.61
C PRO A 126 3.96 -19.66 -19.64
N LYS A 127 4.24 -20.95 -19.64
CA LYS A 127 3.59 -21.85 -18.69
C LYS A 127 4.14 -21.62 -17.27
N LEU A 128 3.28 -21.15 -16.38
CA LEU A 128 3.54 -20.90 -14.98
C LEU A 128 2.70 -21.82 -14.08
N ASP A 129 2.81 -21.69 -12.76
CA ASP A 129 2.01 -22.47 -11.81
C ASP A 129 0.51 -22.07 -11.91
N PHE A 130 0.23 -20.78 -12.14
CA PHE A 130 -1.10 -20.25 -12.39
C PHE A 130 -1.18 -19.68 -13.81
N PRO A 131 -2.37 -19.71 -14.45
CA PRO A 131 -2.53 -19.20 -15.82
C PRO A 131 -2.22 -17.70 -15.91
N GLY A 132 -1.36 -17.32 -16.83
CA GLY A 132 -1.16 -15.95 -17.25
C GLY A 132 -2.11 -15.52 -18.37
N VAL A 133 -1.69 -14.54 -19.17
CA VAL A 133 -2.44 -13.99 -20.29
C VAL A 133 -2.48 -14.99 -21.45
N GLU A 134 -3.67 -15.26 -21.98
CA GLU A 134 -3.84 -16.06 -23.19
C GLU A 134 -3.27 -15.35 -24.44
N PRO A 135 -2.84 -16.10 -25.48
CA PRO A 135 -2.35 -15.47 -26.70
C PRO A 135 -3.34 -14.45 -27.28
N THR A 136 -2.94 -13.18 -27.36
CA THR A 136 -3.80 -12.10 -27.89
C THR A 136 -3.80 -12.04 -29.42
N GLY A 137 -2.88 -12.74 -30.07
CA GLY A 137 -2.68 -12.68 -31.52
C GLY A 137 -2.06 -11.34 -31.97
N PRO A 138 -2.13 -11.03 -33.28
CA PRO A 138 -1.51 -9.83 -33.83
C PRO A 138 -2.16 -8.57 -33.28
N LEU A 139 -1.38 -7.48 -33.23
CA LEU A 139 -1.87 -6.15 -32.84
C LEU A 139 -3.09 -5.75 -33.71
N PRO A 140 -4.24 -5.39 -33.11
CA PRO A 140 -5.40 -4.95 -33.87
C PRO A 140 -5.13 -3.61 -34.57
N ALA A 141 -5.92 -3.33 -35.61
CA ALA A 141 -5.78 -2.09 -36.39
C ALA A 141 -6.04 -0.82 -35.57
N THR A 142 -6.83 -0.93 -34.47
CA THR A 142 -7.14 0.16 -33.55
C THR A 142 -7.42 -0.42 -32.16
N ILE A 143 -6.98 0.29 -31.13
CA ILE A 143 -7.28 0.02 -29.71
C ILE A 143 -8.02 1.26 -29.21
N ASP A 144 -9.35 1.20 -29.22
CA ASP A 144 -10.19 2.33 -28.84
C ASP A 144 -10.60 2.20 -27.36
N PHE A 145 -10.60 3.31 -26.61
CA PHE A 145 -11.00 3.36 -25.21
C PHE A 145 -12.30 4.13 -25.03
N ALA A 146 -13.31 3.43 -24.54
CA ALA A 146 -14.60 3.98 -24.16
C ALA A 146 -14.52 4.63 -22.76
N LEU A 147 -14.97 5.87 -22.63
CA LEU A 147 -15.14 6.54 -21.34
C LEU A 147 -16.58 7.03 -21.20
N TYR A 148 -17.09 6.96 -19.97
CA TYR A 148 -18.44 7.40 -19.63
C TYR A 148 -18.36 8.67 -18.80
N PRO A 149 -19.07 9.76 -19.16
CA PRO A 149 -19.16 10.94 -18.32
C PRO A 149 -19.67 10.58 -16.92
N SER A 150 -19.03 11.12 -15.90
CA SER A 150 -19.36 10.88 -14.49
C SER A 150 -19.25 12.19 -13.73
N GLU A 151 -20.27 12.52 -12.94
CA GLU A 151 -20.15 13.63 -12.00
C GLU A 151 -19.28 13.20 -10.82
N GLU A 152 -18.17 13.90 -10.61
CA GLU A 152 -17.26 13.68 -9.51
C GLU A 152 -17.30 14.88 -8.55
N SER A 153 -17.52 14.59 -7.25
CA SER A 153 -17.47 15.60 -6.21
C SER A 153 -16.01 15.92 -5.85
N SER A 154 -15.75 17.15 -5.41
CA SER A 154 -14.49 17.49 -4.74
C SER A 154 -14.40 16.94 -3.32
N VAL A 155 -15.55 16.53 -2.75
CA VAL A 155 -15.66 15.84 -1.46
C VAL A 155 -16.12 14.43 -1.72
N PHE A 156 -15.27 13.45 -1.41
CA PHE A 156 -15.55 12.03 -1.66
C PHE A 156 -14.74 11.13 -0.73
N ASP A 157 -15.19 9.89 -0.60
CA ASP A 157 -14.57 8.87 0.23
C ASP A 157 -13.97 7.76 -0.62
N VAL A 158 -12.83 7.21 -0.17
CA VAL A 158 -12.18 6.04 -0.75
C VAL A 158 -11.91 5.02 0.34
N ILE A 159 -12.18 3.74 0.05
CA ILE A 159 -11.93 2.62 0.96
C ILE A 159 -10.56 2.02 0.66
N PHE A 160 -9.75 1.79 1.69
CA PHE A 160 -8.45 1.12 1.57
C PHE A 160 -8.42 -0.17 2.37
N PHE A 161 -8.15 -1.27 1.69
CA PHE A 161 -7.83 -2.56 2.28
C PHE A 161 -6.32 -2.77 2.23
N GLY A 162 -5.68 -3.00 3.37
CA GLY A 162 -4.36 -3.60 3.42
C GLY A 162 -4.52 -5.11 3.52
N ASP A 163 -3.74 -5.87 2.78
CA ASP A 163 -3.50 -7.30 2.92
C ASP A 163 -4.75 -8.12 3.31
N PRO A 164 -5.75 -8.31 2.43
CA PRO A 164 -6.84 -9.26 2.66
C PRO A 164 -6.33 -10.69 2.81
N GLN A 165 -5.42 -11.10 2.00
CA GLN A 165 -4.49 -12.22 2.07
C GLN A 165 -5.11 -13.57 2.49
N PRO A 166 -6.24 -13.99 1.87
CA PRO A 166 -6.85 -15.29 2.16
C PRO A 166 -6.05 -16.43 1.52
N ARG A 167 -5.94 -17.57 2.23
CA ARG A 167 -5.26 -18.79 1.75
C ARG A 167 -6.19 -19.78 1.07
N ASP A 168 -7.46 -19.66 1.38
CA ASP A 168 -8.49 -20.58 0.91
C ASP A 168 -9.87 -19.90 0.90
N GLN A 169 -10.87 -20.60 0.43
CA GLN A 169 -12.24 -20.09 0.38
C GLN A 169 -12.79 -19.74 1.76
N LYS A 170 -12.38 -20.45 2.82
CA LYS A 170 -12.84 -20.18 4.18
C LYS A 170 -12.37 -18.82 4.68
N GLU A 171 -11.13 -18.43 4.34
CA GLU A 171 -10.59 -17.10 4.68
C GLU A 171 -11.24 -16.00 3.84
N ILE A 172 -11.67 -16.30 2.58
CA ILE A 172 -12.52 -15.38 1.80
C ILE A 172 -13.87 -15.20 2.49
N ASP A 173 -14.46 -16.26 3.05
CA ASP A 173 -15.69 -16.16 3.81
C ASP A 173 -15.51 -15.31 5.09
N TYR A 174 -14.32 -15.36 5.71
CA TYR A 174 -13.98 -14.43 6.80
C TYR A 174 -13.99 -12.98 6.34
N ILE A 175 -13.36 -12.66 5.20
CA ILE A 175 -13.37 -11.31 4.62
C ILE A 175 -14.79 -10.84 4.35
N ALA A 176 -15.65 -11.74 3.82
CA ALA A 176 -17.04 -11.43 3.54
C ALA A 176 -17.79 -10.95 4.79
N HIS A 177 -17.65 -11.68 5.89
CA HIS A 177 -18.39 -11.41 7.13
C HIS A 177 -17.71 -10.41 8.05
N ASP A 178 -16.38 -10.31 7.99
CA ASP A 178 -15.60 -9.46 8.89
C ASP A 178 -15.53 -8.01 8.40
N VAL A 179 -15.48 -7.81 7.07
CA VAL A 179 -15.24 -6.48 6.49
C VAL A 179 -16.29 -6.11 5.42
N VAL A 180 -16.55 -7.00 4.45
CA VAL A 180 -17.37 -6.64 3.28
C VAL A 180 -18.83 -6.40 3.69
N GLU A 181 -19.39 -7.18 4.61
CA GLU A 181 -20.78 -7.07 5.03
C GLU A 181 -21.11 -5.67 5.58
N ASP A 182 -20.20 -5.07 6.35
CA ASP A 182 -20.36 -3.72 6.90
C ASP A 182 -20.26 -2.62 5.82
N LEU A 183 -19.69 -2.94 4.66
CA LEU A 183 -19.45 -2.00 3.56
C LEU A 183 -20.47 -2.10 2.43
N VAL A 184 -21.37 -3.09 2.45
CA VAL A 184 -22.40 -3.24 1.41
C VAL A 184 -23.28 -1.99 1.33
N GLY A 185 -23.25 -1.34 0.17
CA GLY A 185 -24.03 -0.13 -0.08
C GLY A 185 -23.44 1.16 0.50
N VAL A 186 -22.20 1.13 0.98
CA VAL A 186 -21.47 2.34 1.37
C VAL A 186 -21.34 3.30 0.20
N LYS A 187 -21.39 4.59 0.50
CA LYS A 187 -21.23 5.64 -0.52
C LYS A 187 -19.77 6.08 -0.60
N ALA A 188 -18.94 5.26 -1.22
CA ALA A 188 -17.57 5.63 -1.57
C ALA A 188 -17.42 5.81 -3.08
N ALA A 189 -16.45 6.61 -3.49
CA ALA A 189 -16.16 6.82 -4.90
C ALA A 189 -15.60 5.54 -5.54
N PHE A 190 -14.74 4.83 -4.80
CA PHE A 190 -14.13 3.56 -5.16
C PHE A 190 -13.42 2.95 -3.95
N GLY A 191 -12.90 1.73 -4.11
CA GLY A 191 -12.02 1.08 -3.14
C GLY A 191 -10.69 0.67 -3.76
N VAL A 192 -9.70 0.45 -2.92
CA VAL A 192 -8.34 0.02 -3.30
C VAL A 192 -7.84 -1.05 -2.35
N THR A 193 -7.26 -2.13 -2.90
CA THR A 193 -6.45 -3.08 -2.13
C THR A 193 -4.96 -2.73 -2.31
N LEU A 194 -4.23 -2.58 -1.20
CA LEU A 194 -2.82 -2.18 -1.17
C LEU A 194 -1.86 -3.38 -1.25
N GLY A 195 -2.14 -4.32 -2.14
CA GLY A 195 -1.36 -5.54 -2.35
C GLY A 195 -1.66 -6.66 -1.37
N ASP A 196 -1.00 -7.81 -1.59
CA ASP A 196 -1.27 -9.06 -0.90
C ASP A 196 -2.78 -9.37 -0.90
N ILE A 197 -3.35 -9.29 -2.10
CA ILE A 197 -4.77 -9.55 -2.37
C ILE A 197 -5.08 -10.98 -1.94
N LEU A 198 -4.16 -11.92 -2.26
CA LEU A 198 -4.22 -13.33 -1.90
C LEU A 198 -2.99 -13.75 -1.09
N PHE A 199 -2.97 -15.01 -0.63
CA PHE A 199 -1.79 -15.65 -0.04
C PHE A 199 -1.33 -16.82 -0.93
N ASP A 200 -0.53 -16.54 -1.96
CA ASP A 200 0.14 -17.47 -2.89
C ASP A 200 -0.78 -18.28 -3.82
N ASP A 201 -2.04 -18.52 -3.50
CA ASP A 201 -2.97 -19.27 -4.38
C ASP A 201 -3.75 -18.32 -5.28
N LEU A 202 -3.17 -18.00 -6.44
CA LEU A 202 -3.74 -17.05 -7.41
C LEU A 202 -5.03 -17.56 -8.09
N SER A 203 -5.39 -18.84 -7.90
CA SER A 203 -6.67 -19.36 -8.39
C SER A 203 -7.89 -18.77 -7.66
N LEU A 204 -7.67 -18.11 -6.53
CA LEU A 204 -8.72 -17.51 -5.69
C LEU A 204 -9.11 -16.09 -6.10
N PHE A 205 -8.41 -15.45 -7.05
CA PHE A 205 -8.72 -14.07 -7.48
C PHE A 205 -10.21 -13.88 -7.81
N ASP A 206 -10.78 -14.75 -8.64
CA ASP A 206 -12.19 -14.62 -9.06
C ASP A 206 -13.17 -14.73 -7.90
N SER A 207 -12.87 -15.59 -6.89
CA SER A 207 -13.74 -15.74 -5.71
C SER A 207 -13.68 -14.53 -4.80
N LEU A 208 -12.47 -14.00 -4.58
CA LEU A 208 -12.28 -12.80 -3.76
C LEU A 208 -12.88 -11.57 -4.44
N ASN A 209 -12.67 -11.41 -5.76
CA ASN A 209 -13.24 -10.29 -6.52
C ASN A 209 -14.77 -10.27 -6.45
N ARG A 210 -15.43 -11.43 -6.61
CA ARG A 210 -16.90 -11.54 -6.42
C ARG A 210 -17.34 -11.15 -5.02
N THR A 211 -16.52 -11.44 -4.01
CA THR A 211 -16.81 -11.11 -2.62
C THR A 211 -16.68 -9.61 -2.38
N ILE A 212 -15.56 -9.00 -2.74
CA ILE A 212 -15.31 -7.56 -2.61
C ILE A 212 -16.29 -6.76 -3.48
N GLY A 213 -16.64 -7.25 -4.66
CA GLY A 213 -17.60 -6.63 -5.57
C GLY A 213 -19.00 -6.45 -4.96
N LYS A 214 -19.35 -7.17 -3.88
CA LYS A 214 -20.63 -6.96 -3.15
C LYS A 214 -20.70 -5.60 -2.46
N ILE A 215 -19.59 -4.93 -2.23
CA ILE A 215 -19.54 -3.55 -1.74
C ILE A 215 -20.26 -2.62 -2.72
N GLY A 216 -20.16 -2.88 -4.04
CA GLY A 216 -20.92 -2.18 -5.09
C GLY A 216 -20.27 -0.88 -5.55
N VAL A 217 -18.96 -0.72 -5.36
CA VAL A 217 -18.17 0.43 -5.85
C VAL A 217 -17.04 -0.03 -6.77
N PRO A 218 -16.53 0.82 -7.69
CA PRO A 218 -15.35 0.50 -8.49
C PRO A 218 -14.18 0.07 -7.59
N TRP A 219 -13.45 -0.97 -7.99
CA TRP A 219 -12.33 -1.48 -7.20
C TRP A 219 -11.04 -1.49 -8.02
N TYR A 220 -9.95 -1.02 -7.38
CA TYR A 220 -8.61 -0.99 -7.94
C TYR A 220 -7.66 -1.80 -7.06
N ASN A 221 -6.57 -2.30 -7.63
CA ASN A 221 -5.63 -3.14 -6.92
C ASN A 221 -4.20 -2.66 -7.14
N VAL A 222 -3.38 -2.76 -6.10
CA VAL A 222 -1.92 -2.73 -6.14
C VAL A 222 -1.47 -4.18 -6.04
N ILE A 223 -0.41 -4.57 -6.72
CA ILE A 223 0.19 -5.89 -6.61
C ILE A 223 1.00 -6.01 -5.31
N GLY A 224 0.91 -7.17 -4.64
CA GLY A 224 1.72 -7.52 -3.47
C GLY A 224 2.64 -8.70 -3.73
N ASN A 225 3.53 -9.00 -2.79
CA ASN A 225 4.51 -10.09 -2.95
C ASN A 225 3.89 -11.50 -2.91
N HIS A 226 2.65 -11.63 -2.46
CA HIS A 226 1.88 -12.87 -2.50
C HIS A 226 0.98 -12.99 -3.74
N ASP A 227 0.93 -11.96 -4.59
CA ASP A 227 0.10 -11.93 -5.79
C ASP A 227 0.86 -12.31 -7.07
N ILE A 228 2.10 -12.79 -6.94
CA ILE A 228 3.00 -13.11 -8.04
C ILE A 228 3.13 -14.63 -8.28
N ASN A 229 3.49 -15.00 -9.50
CA ASN A 229 3.83 -16.38 -9.85
C ASN A 229 5.25 -16.75 -9.39
N PHE A 230 5.38 -17.49 -8.32
CA PHE A 230 6.68 -17.92 -7.79
C PHE A 230 7.43 -18.92 -8.70
N ALA A 231 6.81 -19.42 -9.77
CA ALA A 231 7.47 -20.22 -10.80
C ALA A 231 8.18 -19.38 -11.86
N ALA A 232 7.96 -18.07 -11.90
CA ALA A 232 8.62 -17.17 -12.84
C ALA A 232 10.15 -17.21 -12.67
N GLU A 233 10.86 -17.16 -13.79
CA GLU A 233 12.32 -17.13 -13.80
C GLU A 233 12.88 -15.70 -13.77
N GLU A 234 12.10 -14.75 -14.25
CA GLU A 234 12.43 -13.32 -14.36
C GLU A 234 11.31 -12.49 -13.74
N ASP A 235 11.62 -11.27 -13.33
CA ASP A 235 10.71 -10.32 -12.69
C ASP A 235 9.48 -10.03 -13.56
N GLU A 236 9.73 -9.73 -14.83
CA GLU A 236 8.73 -9.38 -15.85
C GLU A 236 7.71 -10.50 -16.15
N LEU A 237 7.95 -11.71 -15.64
CA LEU A 237 7.03 -12.85 -15.78
C LEU A 237 6.31 -13.18 -14.47
N SER A 238 6.66 -12.52 -13.40
CA SER A 238 6.11 -12.84 -12.07
C SER A 238 4.66 -12.37 -11.90
N ASP A 239 4.27 -11.33 -12.58
CA ASP A 239 2.97 -10.67 -12.50
C ASP A 239 1.94 -11.11 -13.56
N GLU A 240 2.28 -12.05 -14.43
CA GLU A 240 1.45 -12.51 -15.56
C GLU A 240 0.02 -12.95 -15.17
N THR A 241 -0.17 -13.57 -14.02
CA THR A 241 -1.50 -13.95 -13.53
C THR A 241 -2.26 -12.75 -12.99
N TYR A 242 -1.56 -11.82 -12.33
CA TYR A 242 -2.12 -10.54 -11.92
C TYR A 242 -2.59 -9.73 -13.14
N GLU A 243 -1.73 -9.60 -14.16
CA GLU A 243 -2.04 -8.87 -15.40
C GLU A 243 -3.27 -9.45 -16.13
N ARG A 244 -3.39 -10.77 -16.19
CA ARG A 244 -4.57 -11.44 -16.74
C ARG A 244 -5.87 -10.99 -16.07
N VAL A 245 -5.84 -10.76 -14.77
CA VAL A 245 -7.04 -10.44 -13.96
C VAL A 245 -7.28 -8.94 -13.89
N TYR A 246 -6.24 -8.14 -13.62
CA TYR A 246 -6.34 -6.73 -13.27
C TYR A 246 -5.76 -5.77 -14.31
N GLY A 247 -5.00 -6.27 -15.30
CA GLY A 247 -4.26 -5.45 -16.26
C GLY A 247 -2.92 -4.99 -15.73
N PRO A 248 -2.47 -3.77 -16.03
CA PRO A 248 -1.11 -3.33 -15.72
C PRO A 248 -0.84 -3.37 -14.20
N ALA A 249 0.35 -3.86 -13.82
CA ALA A 249 0.77 -3.94 -12.43
C ALA A 249 0.99 -2.53 -11.81
N TYR A 250 1.28 -1.54 -12.65
CA TYR A 250 1.36 -0.12 -12.25
C TYR A 250 0.64 0.78 -13.24
N TYR A 251 -0.05 1.79 -12.74
CA TYR A 251 -0.89 2.69 -13.52
C TYR A 251 -1.31 3.92 -12.71
N SER A 252 -2.04 4.83 -13.34
CA SER A 252 -2.60 6.00 -12.65
C SER A 252 -3.97 6.36 -13.17
N PHE A 253 -4.68 7.18 -12.41
CA PHE A 253 -5.94 7.80 -12.82
C PHE A 253 -6.24 9.05 -12.00
N ASP A 254 -7.13 9.91 -12.53
CA ASP A 254 -7.62 11.09 -11.80
C ASP A 254 -9.03 10.86 -11.26
N TYR A 255 -9.30 11.41 -10.07
CA TYR A 255 -10.66 11.58 -9.54
C TYR A 255 -10.76 12.94 -8.84
N GLY A 256 -11.68 13.78 -9.27
CA GLY A 256 -11.78 15.14 -8.75
C GLY A 256 -10.47 15.94 -8.91
N ALA A 257 -9.97 16.48 -7.80
CA ALA A 257 -8.68 17.19 -7.72
C ALA A 257 -7.49 16.30 -7.33
N VAL A 258 -7.67 14.98 -7.34
CA VAL A 258 -6.66 14.02 -6.87
C VAL A 258 -6.17 13.17 -8.03
N HIS A 259 -4.87 12.94 -8.05
CA HIS A 259 -4.19 12.00 -8.93
C HIS A 259 -3.75 10.78 -8.13
N PHE A 260 -4.24 9.61 -8.49
CA PHE A 260 -3.95 8.33 -7.86
C PHE A 260 -2.91 7.58 -8.69
N LEU A 261 -1.84 7.16 -8.05
CA LEU A 261 -0.72 6.45 -8.66
C LEU A 261 -0.55 5.10 -7.98
N MET A 262 -0.82 4.02 -8.71
CA MET A 262 -0.55 2.64 -8.33
C MET A 262 0.87 2.28 -8.73
N ILE A 263 1.63 1.76 -7.79
CA ILE A 263 3.05 1.46 -7.95
C ILE A 263 3.25 -0.03 -7.67
N ASP A 264 3.83 -0.73 -8.62
CA ASP A 264 4.40 -2.05 -8.40
C ASP A 264 5.79 -1.86 -7.79
N ASP A 265 5.93 -2.22 -6.52
CA ASP A 265 7.20 -2.18 -5.81
C ASP A 265 7.72 -3.58 -5.45
N ILE A 266 7.20 -4.61 -6.11
CA ILE A 266 7.65 -5.98 -5.94
C ILE A 266 8.68 -6.30 -7.01
N HIS A 267 9.92 -6.48 -6.60
CA HIS A 267 10.98 -6.93 -7.49
C HIS A 267 11.31 -8.39 -7.18
N TRP A 268 10.88 -9.29 -8.06
CA TRP A 268 11.08 -10.72 -7.95
C TRP A 268 12.49 -11.11 -8.35
N LEU A 269 13.13 -11.95 -7.56
CA LEU A 269 14.50 -12.40 -7.77
C LEU A 269 14.59 -13.92 -7.59
N ARG A 270 15.28 -14.57 -8.52
CA ARG A 270 15.62 -15.97 -8.42
C ARG A 270 17.13 -16.15 -8.33
N GLU A 271 17.62 -16.52 -7.16
CA GLU A 271 19.03 -16.85 -6.92
C GLU A 271 19.18 -18.38 -6.81
N GLY A 272 19.31 -19.08 -7.95
CA GLY A 272 19.31 -20.53 -8.02
C GLY A 272 17.96 -21.13 -7.64
N GLU A 273 17.91 -21.90 -6.54
CA GLU A 273 16.65 -22.44 -6.00
C GLU A 273 15.96 -21.49 -5.00
N LYS A 274 16.63 -20.40 -4.61
CA LYS A 274 16.04 -19.42 -3.71
C LYS A 274 15.13 -18.48 -4.47
N LYS A 275 13.91 -18.41 -4.02
CA LYS A 275 12.87 -17.49 -4.45
C LYS A 275 12.86 -16.33 -3.48
N LEU A 276 13.13 -15.14 -3.96
CA LEU A 276 13.26 -13.93 -3.13
C LEU A 276 12.52 -12.79 -3.81
N TYR A 277 11.93 -11.91 -3.04
CA TYR A 277 11.50 -10.61 -3.52
C TYR A 277 12.18 -9.50 -2.72
N ARG A 278 12.28 -8.33 -3.32
CA ARG A 278 12.70 -7.09 -2.67
C ARG A 278 11.78 -5.97 -3.08
N SER A 279 11.77 -4.91 -2.31
CA SER A 279 11.10 -3.71 -2.77
C SER A 279 11.97 -2.99 -3.81
N GLY A 280 11.40 -2.72 -4.97
CA GLY A 280 12.11 -2.06 -6.06
C GLY A 280 11.16 -1.73 -7.21
N LEU A 281 11.53 -0.77 -8.03
CA LEU A 281 10.78 -0.39 -9.22
C LEU A 281 11.60 -0.68 -10.47
N SER A 282 10.95 -0.99 -11.60
CA SER A 282 11.64 -1.03 -12.89
C SER A 282 12.01 0.39 -13.37
N GLU A 283 12.98 0.51 -14.28
CA GLU A 283 13.32 1.81 -14.89
C GLU A 283 12.20 2.30 -15.82
N GLU A 284 11.47 1.37 -16.42
CA GLU A 284 10.28 1.65 -17.23
C GLU A 284 9.20 2.31 -16.38
N GLN A 285 8.88 1.73 -15.24
CA GLN A 285 7.91 2.29 -14.31
C GLN A 285 8.31 3.68 -13.81
N LEU A 286 9.57 3.88 -13.43
CA LEU A 286 10.07 5.20 -13.05
C LEU A 286 9.96 6.22 -14.18
N THR A 287 10.17 5.78 -15.43
CA THR A 287 9.99 6.60 -16.62
C THR A 287 8.51 6.94 -16.85
N PHE A 288 7.61 5.96 -16.65
CA PHE A 288 6.16 6.18 -16.67
C PHE A 288 5.74 7.23 -15.65
N ILE A 289 6.14 7.06 -14.38
CA ILE A 289 5.80 8.00 -13.29
C ILE A 289 6.29 9.41 -13.62
N GLU A 290 7.54 9.54 -14.09
CA GLU A 290 8.08 10.83 -14.49
C GLU A 290 7.29 11.45 -15.65
N ASN A 291 6.94 10.68 -16.67
CA ASN A 291 6.19 11.16 -17.83
C ASN A 291 4.75 11.52 -17.46
N ASP A 292 4.10 10.73 -16.63
CA ASP A 292 2.72 11.01 -16.21
C ASP A 292 2.64 12.26 -15.34
N LEU A 293 3.51 12.40 -14.34
CA LEU A 293 3.53 13.55 -13.45
C LEU A 293 3.81 14.89 -14.16
N LYS A 294 4.43 14.89 -15.35
CA LYS A 294 4.58 16.10 -16.20
C LYS A 294 3.23 16.67 -16.65
N HIS A 295 2.20 15.84 -16.72
CA HIS A 295 0.85 16.22 -17.15
C HIS A 295 -0.09 16.49 -15.96
N VAL A 296 0.34 16.20 -14.72
CA VAL A 296 -0.45 16.44 -13.52
C VAL A 296 -0.20 17.85 -13.01
N PRO A 297 -1.21 18.74 -12.89
CA PRO A 297 -1.05 20.08 -12.33
C PRO A 297 -0.39 20.06 -10.95
N GLN A 298 0.44 21.07 -10.65
CA GLN A 298 1.22 21.10 -9.41
C GLN A 298 0.35 21.22 -8.14
N ASP A 299 -0.80 21.86 -8.26
CA ASP A 299 -1.77 22.06 -7.21
C ASP A 299 -2.67 20.84 -6.93
N ARG A 300 -2.51 19.74 -7.66
CA ARG A 300 -3.23 18.49 -7.38
C ARG A 300 -2.56 17.68 -6.27
N LEU A 301 -3.37 17.03 -5.45
CA LEU A 301 -2.89 16.02 -4.53
C LEU A 301 -2.49 14.76 -5.31
N VAL A 302 -1.28 14.28 -5.09
CA VAL A 302 -0.83 12.96 -5.57
C VAL A 302 -0.92 11.95 -4.42
N VAL A 303 -1.65 10.87 -4.64
CA VAL A 303 -1.75 9.73 -3.71
C VAL A 303 -1.00 8.56 -4.32
N ALA A 304 0.21 8.31 -3.83
CA ALA A 304 1.05 7.20 -4.28
C ALA A 304 0.77 5.96 -3.43
N MET A 305 0.37 4.86 -4.06
CA MET A 305 -0.02 3.61 -3.42
C MET A 305 0.89 2.49 -3.86
N MET A 306 1.41 1.74 -2.92
CA MET A 306 2.34 0.63 -3.12
C MET A 306 2.07 -0.45 -2.09
N HIS A 307 2.73 -1.59 -2.21
CA HIS A 307 2.55 -2.66 -1.21
C HIS A 307 3.57 -2.56 -0.09
N ILE A 308 4.87 -2.50 -0.39
CA ILE A 308 5.94 -2.47 0.63
C ILE A 308 6.20 -1.03 1.07
N PRO A 309 6.17 -0.73 2.38
CA PRO A 309 6.37 0.63 2.85
C PRO A 309 7.72 1.25 2.42
N LEU A 310 7.70 2.55 2.09
CA LEU A 310 8.89 3.34 1.75
C LEU A 310 9.94 3.38 2.87
N VAL A 311 9.50 3.18 4.10
CA VAL A 311 10.32 3.12 5.33
C VAL A 311 9.84 1.98 6.21
N LYS A 312 10.61 1.65 7.24
CA LYS A 312 10.31 0.51 8.14
C LYS A 312 10.43 -0.87 7.46
N SER A 313 10.78 -0.90 6.19
CA SER A 313 11.15 -2.11 5.45
C SER A 313 12.64 -2.06 5.11
N ASN A 314 13.35 -3.19 5.28
CA ASN A 314 14.78 -3.31 4.96
C ASN A 314 15.02 -3.77 3.52
N ALA A 315 13.99 -3.77 2.69
CA ALA A 315 13.98 -4.49 1.43
C ALA A 315 14.22 -3.62 0.19
N TRP A 316 14.24 -2.28 0.32
CA TRP A 316 14.32 -1.40 -0.84
C TRP A 316 15.64 -1.46 -1.60
N LEU A 317 15.53 -1.56 -2.92
CA LEU A 317 16.67 -1.46 -3.84
C LEU A 317 16.97 0.02 -4.14
N GLU A 318 18.10 0.49 -3.65
CA GLU A 318 18.64 1.80 -4.03
C GLU A 318 19.44 1.71 -5.35
N PRO A 319 19.47 2.73 -6.19
CA PRO A 319 18.96 4.10 -5.98
C PRO A 319 17.50 4.33 -6.45
N ARG A 320 16.76 3.31 -6.83
CA ARG A 320 15.42 3.44 -7.42
C ARG A 320 14.41 4.06 -6.46
N ARG A 321 14.46 3.67 -5.18
CA ARG A 321 13.65 4.32 -4.14
C ARG A 321 13.96 5.82 -4.05
N GLU A 322 15.24 6.19 -4.03
CA GLU A 322 15.62 7.60 -3.99
C GLU A 322 15.06 8.38 -5.19
N LYS A 323 15.08 7.80 -6.38
CA LYS A 323 14.51 8.41 -7.59
C LYS A 323 13.00 8.65 -7.45
N LEU A 324 12.25 7.66 -6.93
CA LEU A 324 10.83 7.82 -6.63
C LEU A 324 10.59 8.97 -5.64
N LEU A 325 11.35 9.02 -4.53
CA LEU A 325 11.24 10.12 -3.56
C LEU A 325 11.46 11.48 -4.21
N ARG A 326 12.47 11.62 -5.11
CA ARG A 326 12.71 12.90 -5.84
C ARG A 326 11.53 13.29 -6.72
N LEU A 327 10.86 12.34 -7.36
CA LEU A 327 9.65 12.61 -8.16
C LEU A 327 8.50 13.09 -7.28
N MET A 328 8.28 12.45 -6.14
CA MET A 328 7.23 12.84 -5.18
C MET A 328 7.52 14.20 -4.52
N GLU A 329 8.78 14.49 -4.18
CA GLU A 329 9.22 15.77 -3.61
C GLU A 329 9.01 16.97 -4.54
N SER A 330 8.87 16.71 -5.83
CA SER A 330 8.53 17.75 -6.82
C SER A 330 7.09 18.22 -6.72
N ARG A 331 6.23 17.55 -5.91
CA ARG A 331 4.80 17.83 -5.78
C ARG A 331 4.53 18.72 -4.56
N GLU A 332 3.61 19.68 -4.73
CA GLU A 332 3.17 20.56 -3.63
C GLU A 332 2.35 19.77 -2.59
N HIS A 333 1.52 18.84 -3.07
CA HIS A 333 0.68 17.99 -2.24
C HIS A 333 0.91 16.52 -2.60
N CYS A 334 1.38 15.73 -1.65
CA CYS A 334 1.63 14.30 -1.85
C CYS A 334 1.47 13.52 -0.54
N ILE A 335 0.87 12.35 -0.62
CA ILE A 335 0.81 11.34 0.44
C ILE A 335 1.11 9.97 -0.18
N SER A 336 1.67 9.06 0.60
CA SER A 336 1.81 7.65 0.17
C SER A 336 1.19 6.69 1.17
N LEU A 337 0.65 5.57 0.65
CA LEU A 337 0.03 4.50 1.42
C LEU A 337 0.67 3.17 1.05
N ALA A 338 0.83 2.29 2.05
CA ALA A 338 1.34 0.93 1.85
C ALA A 338 0.68 -0.06 2.82
N GLY A 339 0.87 -1.37 2.59
CA GLY A 339 0.45 -2.50 3.43
C GLY A 339 1.64 -3.29 3.99
N HIS A 340 1.65 -4.62 3.76
CA HIS A 340 2.78 -5.54 3.91
C HIS A 340 3.20 -5.90 5.33
N THR A 341 3.27 -4.97 6.24
CA THR A 341 3.92 -5.18 7.54
C THR A 341 2.98 -5.59 8.66
N HIS A 342 1.70 -5.74 8.37
CA HIS A 342 0.65 -6.19 9.29
C HIS A 342 0.58 -5.39 10.59
N HIS A 343 0.73 -4.07 10.47
CA HIS A 343 0.50 -3.09 11.54
C HIS A 343 -0.07 -1.80 10.97
N HIS A 344 -0.47 -0.88 11.84
CA HIS A 344 -1.03 0.41 11.45
C HIS A 344 -0.15 1.54 11.96
N GLU A 345 0.40 2.39 11.07
CA GLU A 345 1.29 3.47 11.50
C GLU A 345 1.23 4.68 10.58
N HIS A 346 1.10 5.88 11.17
CA HIS A 346 1.37 7.14 10.48
C HIS A 346 2.86 7.47 10.61
N VAL A 347 3.57 7.54 9.49
CA VAL A 347 4.98 7.89 9.45
C VAL A 347 5.15 9.27 8.81
N MET A 348 5.80 10.19 9.51
CA MET A 348 6.19 11.49 9.00
C MET A 348 7.65 11.43 8.54
N MET A 349 7.86 11.05 7.26
CA MET A 349 9.20 10.86 6.69
C MET A 349 9.96 12.18 6.63
N LYS A 350 11.24 12.15 7.02
CA LYS A 350 12.16 13.29 7.11
C LYS A 350 13.46 12.99 6.36
N GLU A 351 14.43 13.90 6.47
CA GLU A 351 15.75 13.74 5.86
C GLU A 351 16.47 12.46 6.31
N SER A 352 16.30 12.05 7.57
CA SER A 352 16.80 10.76 8.07
C SER A 352 16.27 9.54 7.31
N ASP A 353 15.10 9.67 6.70
CA ASP A 353 14.40 8.63 5.94
C ASP A 353 14.67 8.75 4.43
N GLY A 354 15.53 9.69 4.04
CA GLY A 354 15.87 10.00 2.65
C GLY A 354 14.97 11.04 1.98
N TRP A 355 13.95 11.58 2.69
CA TRP A 355 13.06 12.62 2.18
C TRP A 355 13.72 14.00 2.25
N LYS A 356 13.80 14.71 1.11
CA LYS A 356 14.42 16.04 0.97
C LYS A 356 13.41 17.17 0.73
N GLY A 357 12.12 16.87 0.77
CA GLY A 357 11.05 17.87 0.65
C GLY A 357 11.08 18.86 1.82
N ALA A 358 10.55 20.07 1.59
CA ALA A 358 10.55 21.15 2.59
C ALA A 358 9.72 20.84 3.84
N GLN A 359 8.71 20.00 3.71
CA GLN A 359 7.87 19.51 4.82
C GLN A 359 8.01 18.00 4.93
N PRO A 360 7.82 17.41 6.12
CA PRO A 360 7.77 15.97 6.26
C PRO A 360 6.71 15.34 5.34
N HIS A 361 7.03 14.20 4.73
CA HIS A 361 6.08 13.47 3.91
C HIS A 361 5.26 12.52 4.76
N HIS A 362 3.94 12.59 4.62
CA HIS A 362 3.05 11.64 5.26
C HIS A 362 3.04 10.34 4.48
N HIS A 363 3.57 9.29 5.08
CA HIS A 363 3.51 7.91 4.63
C HIS A 363 2.66 7.11 5.60
N MET A 364 1.62 6.45 5.13
CA MET A 364 0.76 5.63 5.95
C MET A 364 0.99 4.15 5.68
N ILE A 365 1.25 3.39 6.73
CA ILE A 365 1.20 1.94 6.72
C ILE A 365 -0.21 1.57 7.15
N ASN A 366 -0.99 1.03 6.21
CA ASN A 366 -2.41 0.79 6.41
C ASN A 366 -2.66 -0.48 7.21
N VAL A 367 -3.68 -0.43 8.08
CA VAL A 367 -4.20 -1.61 8.77
C VAL A 367 -4.54 -2.71 7.79
N THR A 368 -4.31 -3.95 8.16
CA THR A 368 -4.59 -5.10 7.31
C THR A 368 -5.95 -5.72 7.61
N VAL A 369 -6.65 -6.15 6.56
CA VAL A 369 -7.93 -6.85 6.67
C VAL A 369 -7.75 -8.22 7.34
N CYS A 370 -6.65 -8.93 7.02
CA CYS A 370 -6.35 -10.22 7.64
C CYS A 370 -5.72 -10.10 9.04
N GLY A 371 -5.48 -8.87 9.56
CA GLY A 371 -4.68 -8.66 10.75
C GLY A 371 -3.30 -9.31 10.63
N ALA A 372 -2.91 -10.13 11.60
CA ALA A 372 -1.71 -10.95 11.49
C ALA A 372 -2.04 -12.33 10.88
N TRP A 373 -2.39 -12.35 9.57
CA TRP A 373 -2.63 -13.56 8.75
C TRP A 373 -3.80 -14.45 9.20
N TRP A 374 -4.97 -13.92 9.47
CA TRP A 374 -6.12 -14.70 9.92
C TRP A 374 -5.76 -15.67 11.05
N SER A 375 -5.12 -15.16 12.10
CA SER A 375 -4.57 -15.93 13.21
C SER A 375 -5.23 -15.57 14.55
N GLY A 376 -4.97 -16.41 15.55
CA GLY A 376 -5.56 -16.30 16.89
C GLY A 376 -6.80 -17.14 17.07
N LYS A 377 -7.23 -17.25 18.31
CA LYS A 377 -8.42 -18.04 18.69
C LYS A 377 -9.67 -17.48 17.97
N PRO A 378 -10.50 -18.33 17.36
CA PRO A 378 -11.76 -17.90 16.77
C PRO A 378 -12.75 -17.36 17.82
N ASP A 379 -13.53 -16.39 17.41
CA ASP A 379 -14.65 -15.86 18.17
C ASP A 379 -15.91 -16.75 18.08
N GLU A 380 -17.07 -16.24 18.54
CA GLU A 380 -18.36 -16.94 18.49
C GLU A 380 -18.89 -17.20 17.08
N TYR A 381 -18.38 -16.50 16.05
CA TYR A 381 -18.71 -16.72 14.63
C TYR A 381 -17.74 -17.68 13.94
N GLY A 382 -16.70 -18.11 14.66
CA GLY A 382 -15.64 -18.96 14.12
C GLY A 382 -14.59 -18.21 13.30
N ILE A 383 -14.57 -16.88 13.37
CA ILE A 383 -13.60 -16.00 12.70
C ILE A 383 -12.45 -15.74 13.67
N PRO A 384 -11.18 -15.93 13.28
CA PRO A 384 -10.04 -15.57 14.11
C PRO A 384 -10.12 -14.09 14.52
N HIS A 385 -9.67 -13.77 15.75
CA HIS A 385 -9.70 -12.36 16.19
C HIS A 385 -8.72 -11.45 15.42
N SER A 386 -7.77 -12.02 14.70
CA SER A 386 -6.94 -11.39 13.65
C SER A 386 -6.44 -9.98 13.95
N MET A 387 -5.92 -9.72 15.18
CA MET A 387 -5.28 -8.45 15.47
C MET A 387 -3.96 -8.32 14.70
N CYS A 388 -3.64 -7.11 14.24
CA CYS A 388 -2.31 -6.76 13.74
C CYS A 388 -1.24 -6.93 14.84
N ALA A 389 0.00 -7.12 14.44
CA ALA A 389 1.10 -7.44 15.38
C ALA A 389 1.42 -6.33 16.40
N ASP A 390 0.97 -5.09 16.14
CA ASP A 390 1.03 -3.93 17.04
C ASP A 390 -0.17 -3.85 18.02
N GLY A 391 -1.10 -4.80 17.94
CA GLY A 391 -2.30 -4.85 18.76
C GLY A 391 -3.49 -4.06 18.20
N THR A 392 -3.38 -3.43 17.03
CA THR A 392 -4.53 -2.83 16.33
C THR A 392 -5.49 -3.94 15.89
N PRO A 393 -6.81 -3.86 16.16
CA PRO A 393 -7.76 -4.75 15.53
C PRO A 393 -7.63 -4.74 14.01
N ASN A 394 -7.85 -5.88 13.35
CA ASN A 394 -7.95 -5.89 11.89
C ASN A 394 -9.07 -4.98 11.40
N GLY A 395 -8.97 -4.52 10.16
CA GLY A 395 -9.95 -3.58 9.64
C GLY A 395 -9.53 -2.96 8.32
N TYR A 396 -10.02 -1.74 8.09
CA TYR A 396 -9.80 -0.98 6.88
C TYR A 396 -9.73 0.52 7.17
N THR A 397 -9.32 1.31 6.18
CA THR A 397 -9.31 2.77 6.29
C THR A 397 -10.30 3.36 5.31
N ILE A 398 -11.06 4.38 5.73
CA ILE A 398 -11.77 5.28 4.85
C ILE A 398 -10.99 6.59 4.79
N MET A 399 -10.61 7.00 3.59
CA MET A 399 -9.95 8.29 3.37
C MET A 399 -10.96 9.27 2.80
N HIS A 400 -11.23 10.32 3.58
CA HIS A 400 -12.13 11.40 3.21
C HIS A 400 -11.33 12.50 2.51
N PHE A 401 -11.73 12.85 1.30
CA PHE A 401 -11.11 13.93 0.53
C PHE A 401 -11.99 15.18 0.52
N ASP A 402 -11.36 16.35 0.60
CA ASP A 402 -11.96 17.67 0.34
C ASP A 402 -10.97 18.52 -0.48
N GLY A 403 -11.11 18.45 -1.80
CA GLY A 403 -10.12 18.97 -2.73
C GLY A 403 -8.77 18.27 -2.57
N THR A 404 -7.75 19.01 -2.12
CA THR A 404 -6.41 18.46 -1.83
C THR A 404 -6.17 18.10 -0.37
N LYS A 405 -7.17 18.34 0.49
CA LYS A 405 -7.13 17.92 1.89
C LYS A 405 -7.67 16.52 2.04
N TYR A 406 -7.17 15.80 3.05
CA TYR A 406 -7.64 14.47 3.38
C TYR A 406 -7.68 14.23 4.89
N LEU A 407 -8.52 13.29 5.28
CA LEU A 407 -8.59 12.72 6.62
C LEU A 407 -8.60 11.20 6.49
N LEU A 408 -7.81 10.51 7.30
CA LEU A 408 -7.77 9.06 7.38
C LEU A 408 -8.58 8.60 8.59
N ASP A 409 -9.56 7.74 8.36
CA ASP A 409 -10.47 7.23 9.37
C ASP A 409 -10.34 5.71 9.45
N TYR A 410 -9.63 5.23 10.47
CA TYR A 410 -9.47 3.81 10.75
C TYR A 410 -10.80 3.20 11.20
N ARG A 411 -11.10 2.02 10.72
CA ARG A 411 -12.30 1.23 11.04
C ARG A 411 -11.91 -0.17 11.45
N ALA A 412 -12.14 -0.51 12.70
CA ALA A 412 -12.00 -1.88 13.18
C ALA A 412 -13.14 -2.74 12.62
N ALA A 413 -12.81 -3.93 12.12
CA ALA A 413 -13.75 -4.88 11.55
C ALA A 413 -14.86 -5.23 12.57
N ARG A 414 -16.12 -5.21 12.12
CA ARG A 414 -17.32 -5.52 12.93
C ARG A 414 -17.46 -4.73 14.23
N ARG A 415 -16.87 -3.55 14.32
CA ARG A 415 -16.90 -2.67 15.50
C ARG A 415 -17.45 -1.30 15.14
N GLY A 416 -17.89 -0.58 16.17
CA GLY A 416 -18.35 0.80 15.99
C GLY A 416 -17.23 1.71 15.49
N ALA A 417 -17.59 2.79 14.79
CA ALA A 417 -16.63 3.80 14.32
C ALA A 417 -15.90 4.51 15.47
N ASP A 418 -16.39 4.38 16.69
CA ASP A 418 -15.84 4.92 17.92
C ASP A 418 -14.79 4.03 18.58
N GLU A 419 -14.55 2.80 18.07
CA GLU A 419 -13.48 1.91 18.54
C GLU A 419 -12.12 2.42 18.04
N GLN A 420 -11.62 3.49 18.65
CA GLN A 420 -10.38 4.18 18.24
C GLN A 420 -9.23 4.03 19.24
N ILE A 421 -9.56 3.72 20.51
CA ILE A 421 -8.57 3.62 21.59
C ILE A 421 -8.90 2.42 22.47
N ARG A 422 -7.92 1.54 22.66
CA ARG A 422 -8.01 0.48 23.67
C ARG A 422 -7.24 0.87 24.92
N ILE A 423 -7.93 0.99 26.05
CA ILE A 423 -7.32 1.25 27.35
C ILE A 423 -7.14 -0.08 28.10
N THR A 424 -5.91 -0.38 28.48
CA THR A 424 -5.55 -1.56 29.28
C THR A 424 -5.23 -1.12 30.70
N ALA A 425 -6.07 -1.52 31.64
CA ALA A 425 -5.93 -1.31 33.09
C ALA A 425 -6.44 -2.56 33.84
N PRO A 426 -6.02 -2.83 35.07
CA PRO A 426 -6.65 -3.81 35.93
C PRO A 426 -8.14 -3.57 36.07
N GLU A 427 -8.94 -4.63 36.16
CA GLU A 427 -10.39 -4.51 36.35
C GLU A 427 -10.74 -4.10 37.79
N VAL A 428 -9.99 -4.60 38.76
CA VAL A 428 -10.15 -4.35 40.19
C VAL A 428 -8.81 -3.97 40.80
N VAL A 429 -8.77 -2.96 41.65
CA VAL A 429 -7.56 -2.45 42.35
C VAL A 429 -7.90 -2.19 43.80
N ALA A 430 -7.00 -2.57 44.69
CA ALA A 430 -7.15 -2.23 46.12
C ALA A 430 -7.00 -0.69 46.34
N PRO A 431 -7.74 -0.07 47.26
CA PRO A 431 -7.64 1.37 47.53
C PRO A 431 -6.20 1.85 47.76
N ALA A 432 -5.41 1.06 48.52
CA ALA A 432 -4.01 1.38 48.80
C ALA A 432 -3.09 1.34 47.54
N GLU A 433 -3.48 0.63 46.51
CA GLU A 433 -2.72 0.47 45.26
C GLU A 433 -3.20 1.42 44.18
N SER A 434 -4.37 2.05 44.35
CA SER A 434 -4.99 2.91 43.31
C SER A 434 -4.11 4.09 42.95
N ALA A 435 -3.36 4.69 43.89
CA ALA A 435 -2.44 5.80 43.63
C ALA A 435 -1.22 5.43 42.78
N ALA A 436 -0.97 4.15 42.51
CA ALA A 436 0.12 3.66 41.68
C ALA A 436 -0.40 2.88 40.47
N LEU A 437 -1.72 2.93 40.20
CA LEU A 437 -2.33 2.26 39.07
C LEU A 437 -1.73 2.78 37.77
N GLU A 438 -0.98 1.94 37.09
CA GLU A 438 -0.46 2.21 35.75
C GLU A 438 -1.39 1.60 34.70
N PHE A 439 -1.67 2.35 33.65
CA PHE A 439 -2.48 1.91 32.53
C PHE A 439 -1.89 2.36 31.21
N ARG A 440 -2.32 1.73 30.14
CA ARG A 440 -1.89 2.00 28.78
C ARG A 440 -3.08 2.30 27.88
N ALA A 441 -2.83 3.14 26.87
CA ALA A 441 -3.78 3.41 25.81
C ALA A 441 -3.11 3.15 24.46
N ASN A 442 -3.62 2.16 23.74
CA ASN A 442 -3.30 1.92 22.34
C ASN A 442 -4.26 2.77 21.49
N VAL A 443 -3.74 3.83 20.89
CA VAL A 443 -4.51 4.81 20.09
C VAL A 443 -4.30 4.49 18.62
N PHE A 444 -5.17 3.68 18.05
CA PHE A 444 -4.96 2.99 16.76
C PHE A 444 -4.60 3.91 15.61
N ASN A 445 -5.24 5.08 15.49
CA ASN A 445 -5.06 6.02 14.38
C ASN A 445 -4.32 7.30 14.81
N ALA A 446 -3.38 7.18 15.77
CA ALA A 446 -2.63 8.33 16.25
C ALA A 446 -1.41 8.64 15.37
N PHE A 447 -1.23 9.92 15.07
CA PHE A 447 0.01 10.43 14.51
C PHE A 447 1.17 10.36 15.52
N PRO A 448 2.44 10.36 15.07
CA PRO A 448 3.59 10.30 15.98
C PRO A 448 3.63 11.42 17.02
N ASP A 449 3.11 12.58 16.69
CA ASP A 449 3.07 13.81 17.49
C ASP A 449 1.66 14.16 18.02
N ALA A 450 0.74 13.18 18.06
CA ALA A 450 -0.56 13.32 18.67
C ALA A 450 -0.44 13.73 20.15
N VAL A 451 -1.28 14.65 20.59
CA VAL A 451 -1.42 15.01 22.01
C VAL A 451 -2.41 14.05 22.65
N VAL A 452 -1.94 13.19 23.55
CA VAL A 452 -2.77 12.19 24.24
C VAL A 452 -2.91 12.54 25.71
N GLU A 453 -4.16 12.64 26.17
CA GLU A 453 -4.51 13.04 27.52
C GLU A 453 -5.52 12.08 28.13
N TRP A 454 -5.55 12.00 29.44
CA TRP A 454 -6.48 11.16 30.20
C TRP A 454 -7.09 11.89 31.38
N ARG A 455 -8.20 11.40 31.87
CA ARG A 455 -8.83 11.85 33.14
C ARG A 455 -9.62 10.73 33.78
N ILE A 456 -10.00 10.92 35.05
CA ILE A 456 -11.00 10.10 35.75
C ILE A 456 -12.30 10.91 35.86
N GLY A 457 -13.39 10.41 35.30
CA GLY A 457 -14.71 11.06 35.34
C GLY A 457 -14.65 12.53 34.95
N ALA A 458 -15.17 13.43 35.78
CA ALA A 458 -15.17 14.89 35.52
C ALA A 458 -13.85 15.61 35.90
N GLY A 459 -12.76 14.88 36.17
CA GLY A 459 -11.47 15.45 36.53
C GLY A 459 -10.82 16.25 35.38
N ALA A 460 -9.71 16.95 35.71
CA ALA A 460 -8.94 17.65 34.70
C ALA A 460 -8.18 16.67 33.80
N TRP A 461 -8.05 17.03 32.51
CA TRP A 461 -7.20 16.30 31.58
C TRP A 461 -5.72 16.40 31.98
N ARG A 462 -5.01 15.28 31.88
CA ARG A 462 -3.59 15.12 32.21
C ARG A 462 -2.87 14.46 31.05
N PRO A 463 -1.63 14.84 30.69
CA PRO A 463 -0.93 14.23 29.57
C PRO A 463 -0.55 12.79 29.84
N MET A 464 -0.54 11.97 28.79
CA MET A 464 0.06 10.64 28.75
C MET A 464 1.47 10.69 28.14
N THR A 465 2.30 9.73 28.45
CA THR A 465 3.65 9.58 27.89
C THR A 465 3.65 8.49 26.83
N LYS A 466 4.12 8.80 25.63
CA LYS A 466 4.30 7.79 24.56
C LYS A 466 5.38 6.77 24.99
N THR A 467 5.12 5.49 24.74
CA THR A 467 6.11 4.43 24.99
C THR A 467 7.06 4.30 23.80
N GLU A 468 8.29 3.83 24.03
CA GLU A 468 9.29 3.71 22.95
C GLU A 468 9.52 2.25 22.52
N ASN A 469 9.42 1.30 23.43
CA ASN A 469 9.82 -0.11 23.20
C ASN A 469 8.83 -1.10 23.84
N GLU A 470 7.57 -0.72 23.99
CA GLU A 470 6.55 -1.59 24.57
C GLU A 470 5.67 -2.20 23.47
N THR A 471 5.27 -3.45 23.65
CA THR A 471 4.26 -4.13 22.84
C THR A 471 2.87 -3.84 23.40
N ASP A 472 1.82 -3.98 22.58
CA ASP A 472 0.44 -3.90 23.09
C ASP A 472 0.19 -4.98 24.16
N PRO A 473 -0.29 -4.60 25.37
CA PRO A 473 -0.44 -5.56 26.47
C PRO A 473 -1.47 -6.66 26.19
N VAL A 474 -2.53 -6.36 25.42
CA VAL A 474 -3.58 -7.33 25.11
C VAL A 474 -3.06 -8.35 24.11
N PHE A 475 -2.42 -7.89 23.02
CA PHE A 475 -1.82 -8.80 22.05
C PHE A 475 -0.72 -9.66 22.69
N GLN A 476 0.12 -9.06 23.55
CA GLN A 476 1.16 -9.78 24.27
C GLN A 476 0.59 -10.86 25.20
N ALA A 477 -0.50 -10.57 25.90
CA ALA A 477 -1.16 -11.54 26.78
C ALA A 477 -1.71 -12.72 25.97
N LEU A 478 -2.46 -12.47 24.88
CA LEU A 478 -2.99 -13.49 24.00
C LEU A 478 -1.89 -14.34 23.36
N PHE A 479 -0.81 -13.71 22.90
CA PHE A 479 0.35 -14.42 22.38
C PHE A 479 0.96 -15.36 23.43
N ASN A 480 1.12 -14.91 24.68
CA ASN A 480 1.68 -15.70 25.77
C ASN A 480 0.76 -16.88 26.14
N GLU A 481 -0.56 -16.71 26.09
CA GLU A 481 -1.54 -17.79 26.32
C GLU A 481 -1.44 -18.89 25.26
N GLU A 482 -1.18 -18.53 24.01
CA GLU A 482 -1.11 -19.50 22.91
C GLU A 482 0.26 -20.23 22.84
N GLN A 483 1.34 -19.64 23.36
CA GLN A 483 2.70 -20.22 23.22
C GLN A 483 2.83 -21.65 23.75
N PRO A 484 2.30 -22.04 24.91
CA PRO A 484 2.43 -23.40 25.43
C PRO A 484 1.57 -24.42 24.68
N LEU A 485 0.66 -23.99 23.83
CA LEU A 485 -0.21 -24.89 23.08
C LEU A 485 0.57 -25.54 21.93
N LEU A 486 0.39 -26.85 21.72
CA LEU A 486 1.04 -27.57 20.62
C LEU A 486 0.33 -27.25 19.29
N PRO A 487 1.04 -26.85 18.24
CA PRO A 487 0.42 -26.48 16.95
C PRO A 487 -0.51 -27.54 16.38
N ASP A 488 -0.08 -28.80 16.41
CA ASP A 488 -0.82 -29.95 15.84
C ASP A 488 -2.19 -30.22 16.51
N ASN A 489 -2.45 -29.58 17.68
CA ASN A 489 -3.69 -29.76 18.42
C ASN A 489 -4.62 -28.52 18.33
N LEU A 490 -4.24 -27.50 17.58
CA LEU A 490 -5.04 -26.28 17.44
C LEU A 490 -5.84 -26.30 16.14
N PRO A 491 -7.16 -26.06 16.20
CA PRO A 491 -7.96 -25.88 15.00
C PRO A 491 -7.83 -24.47 14.36
N TRP A 492 -6.90 -23.65 14.84
CA TRP A 492 -6.62 -22.31 14.35
C TRP A 492 -5.11 -22.06 14.26
N ARG A 493 -4.71 -21.04 13.50
CA ARG A 493 -3.32 -20.57 13.40
C ARG A 493 -2.96 -19.74 14.62
N LYS A 494 -1.80 -20.00 15.22
CA LYS A 494 -1.28 -19.19 16.31
C LYS A 494 -0.99 -17.76 15.88
N LEU A 495 -1.12 -16.85 16.83
CA LEU A 495 -0.71 -15.46 16.67
C LEU A 495 0.76 -15.32 16.27
N ALA A 496 1.02 -14.35 15.42
CA ALA A 496 2.37 -13.88 15.12
C ALA A 496 3.04 -13.28 16.36
N LYS A 497 4.36 -13.15 16.32
CA LYS A 497 5.09 -12.50 17.41
C LYS A 497 4.69 -11.03 17.52
N PRO A 498 4.39 -10.52 18.75
CA PRO A 498 4.13 -9.09 18.96
C PRO A 498 5.29 -8.22 18.49
N MET A 499 4.97 -7.08 17.89
CA MET A 499 5.93 -6.03 17.58
C MET A 499 5.81 -4.87 18.59
N VAL A 500 6.80 -3.98 18.58
CA VAL A 500 6.72 -2.72 19.31
C VAL A 500 5.55 -1.91 18.73
N CYS A 501 4.63 -1.48 19.61
CA CYS A 501 3.46 -0.71 19.19
C CYS A 501 3.84 0.77 18.98
N PRO A 502 3.70 1.33 17.76
CA PRO A 502 4.12 2.70 17.45
C PRO A 502 3.17 3.78 18.01
N HIS A 503 2.00 3.41 18.50
CA HIS A 503 0.95 4.30 18.98
C HIS A 503 0.41 3.87 20.36
N LEU A 504 1.33 3.53 21.29
CA LEU A 504 1.03 3.17 22.65
C LEU A 504 1.48 4.27 23.62
N TRP A 505 0.57 4.69 24.49
CA TRP A 505 0.84 5.67 25.55
C TRP A 505 0.61 5.04 26.93
N LYS A 506 1.26 5.60 27.95
CA LYS A 506 1.09 5.17 29.36
C LYS A 506 0.89 6.37 30.28
N ALA A 507 0.18 6.11 31.37
CA ALA A 507 0.03 7.02 32.48
C ALA A 507 -0.16 6.26 33.79
N SER A 508 -0.04 6.97 34.90
CA SER A 508 -0.31 6.43 36.23
C SER A 508 -1.19 7.41 37.02
N LEU A 509 -2.09 6.86 37.82
CA LEU A 509 -2.79 7.65 38.82
C LEU A 509 -1.76 8.14 39.86
N THR A 510 -2.00 9.35 40.38
CA THR A 510 -1.18 9.97 41.43
C THR A 510 -1.93 10.13 42.74
N ASP A 511 -3.25 9.97 42.67
CA ASP A 511 -4.15 10.19 43.82
C ASP A 511 -4.81 8.85 44.19
N SER A 512 -4.92 8.57 45.49
CA SER A 512 -5.67 7.41 45.98
C SER A 512 -7.16 7.63 45.75
N LEU A 513 -7.83 6.57 45.31
CA LEU A 513 -9.27 6.55 45.12
C LEU A 513 -9.95 5.79 46.25
N GLU A 514 -11.12 6.25 46.67
CA GLU A 514 -11.97 5.50 47.59
C GLU A 514 -12.64 4.31 46.87
N SER A 515 -13.20 3.36 47.63
CA SER A 515 -13.95 2.23 47.04
C SER A 515 -15.10 2.73 46.18
N GLY A 516 -15.19 2.18 44.97
CA GLY A 516 -16.21 2.58 43.97
C GLY A 516 -15.83 2.26 42.54
N GLY A 517 -16.76 2.51 41.62
CA GLY A 517 -16.53 2.38 40.18
C GLY A 517 -16.03 3.67 39.57
N PHE A 518 -15.01 3.58 38.73
CA PHE A 518 -14.37 4.73 38.05
C PHE A 518 -14.22 4.47 36.57
N VAL A 519 -14.26 5.57 35.78
CA VAL A 519 -14.00 5.53 34.34
C VAL A 519 -12.73 6.30 34.04
N ILE A 520 -11.77 5.64 33.40
CA ILE A 520 -10.64 6.27 32.74
C ILE A 520 -11.13 6.70 31.35
N GLU A 521 -11.07 7.99 31.07
CA GLU A 521 -11.28 8.53 29.73
C GLU A 521 -9.94 8.93 29.13
N VAL A 522 -9.71 8.59 27.86
CA VAL A 522 -8.54 9.00 27.07
C VAL A 522 -9.01 9.72 25.82
N GLN A 523 -8.37 10.83 25.51
CA GLN A 523 -8.53 11.50 24.22
C GLN A 523 -7.16 11.71 23.56
N ALA A 524 -7.14 11.59 22.24
CA ALA A 524 -5.97 11.92 21.42
C ALA A 524 -6.36 12.97 20.39
N THR A 525 -5.58 14.02 20.28
CA THR A 525 -5.75 15.07 19.27
C THR A 525 -4.59 14.96 18.28
N ASN A 526 -4.91 14.60 17.04
CA ASN A 526 -3.96 14.53 15.93
C ASN A 526 -3.65 15.96 15.40
N PRO A 527 -2.48 16.17 14.76
CA PRO A 527 -2.09 17.49 14.19
C PRO A 527 -3.08 18.03 13.16
N ASN A 528 -3.81 17.17 12.47
CA ASN A 528 -4.87 17.54 11.51
C ASN A 528 -6.19 17.97 12.19
N GLY A 529 -6.25 17.97 13.53
CA GLY A 529 -7.43 18.33 14.33
C GLY A 529 -8.42 17.19 14.59
N GLN A 530 -8.15 15.98 14.10
CA GLN A 530 -8.95 14.79 14.43
C GLN A 530 -8.82 14.46 15.91
N VAL A 531 -9.96 14.20 16.57
CA VAL A 531 -10.01 13.83 17.99
C VAL A 531 -10.54 12.41 18.12
N LEU A 532 -9.72 11.54 18.69
CA LEU A 532 -10.02 10.14 19.00
C LEU A 532 -10.34 10.01 20.49
N LYS A 533 -11.26 9.14 20.88
CA LYS A 533 -11.69 8.96 22.27
C LYS A 533 -11.82 7.48 22.62
N GLY A 534 -11.61 7.17 23.88
CA GLY A 534 -11.85 5.86 24.47
C GLY A 534 -12.10 5.95 25.97
N GLU A 535 -12.78 4.94 26.51
CA GLU A 535 -13.09 4.87 27.92
C GLU A 535 -12.90 3.45 28.46
N ARG A 536 -12.60 3.34 29.77
CA ARG A 536 -12.44 2.08 30.48
C ARG A 536 -12.97 2.19 31.87
N LEU A 537 -13.95 1.34 32.21
CA LEU A 537 -14.43 1.14 33.58
C LEU A 537 -13.43 0.28 34.37
N PHE A 538 -13.17 0.63 35.64
CA PHE A 538 -12.46 -0.19 36.62
C PHE A 538 -13.07 0.02 38.02
N GLN A 539 -12.79 -0.90 38.94
CA GLN A 539 -13.30 -0.84 40.30
C GLN A 539 -12.16 -0.72 41.30
N VAL A 540 -12.44 -0.01 42.40
CA VAL A 540 -11.57 0.07 43.57
C VAL A 540 -12.30 -0.62 44.73
N GLU A 541 -11.77 -1.75 45.25
CA GLU A 541 -12.36 -2.58 46.31
C GLU A 541 -11.37 -2.93 47.37
#